data_4763af118be83c164ca3d30a9136582a
#
_entry.id   4763af118be83c164ca3d30a9136582a
#
_cell.length_a   1.000
_cell.length_b   1.000
_cell.length_c   1.000
_cell.angle_alpha   90.00
_cell.angle_beta   90.00
_cell.angle_gamma   90.00
#
_symmetry.space_group_name_H-M   'P 1'
#
loop_
_entity.id
_entity.type
_entity.pdbx_description
1 polymer ?
#
loop_
_entity_poly.entity_id
_entity_poly.type
_entity_poly.pdbx_seq_one_letter_code
_entity_poly.pdbx_strand_id
1 'polypeptide(L)'
;MIRVELPYHLRNLAQVDREVSLVVDGPVTQRAVLDALETTYPMLRGTIRDHTTQIRRPFLRFFACSQDLSHESPDAPLPAAVVAGEEPFSIV
;
A
#
# COMPACT_ATOMS: atom_id res chain seq x y z
N MET A 1 -10.90 -1.17 -8.70
CA MET A 1 -9.72 -1.81 -8.13
C MET A 1 -8.77 -0.76 -7.59
N ILE A 2 -8.08 -1.10 -6.53
CA ILE A 2 -7.10 -0.18 -5.93
C ILE A 2 -5.75 -0.42 -6.59
N ARG A 3 -5.14 0.66 -7.09
CA ARG A 3 -3.84 0.60 -7.75
C ARG A 3 -2.74 0.89 -6.72
N VAL A 4 -1.71 0.05 -6.67
CA VAL A 4 -0.59 0.23 -5.74
C VAL A 4 0.72 0.21 -6.53
N GLU A 5 1.49 1.28 -6.42
CA GLU A 5 2.84 1.33 -6.97
C GLU A 5 3.85 0.83 -5.95
N LEU A 6 4.76 -0.02 -6.39
CA LEU A 6 5.78 -0.61 -5.53
C LEU A 6 7.16 -0.08 -5.90
N PRO A 7 8.05 0.14 -4.92
CA PRO A 7 9.45 0.47 -5.20
C PRO A 7 10.17 -0.74 -5.78
N TYR A 8 11.31 -0.49 -6.43
CA TYR A 8 12.04 -1.52 -7.17
C TYR A 8 12.30 -2.79 -6.36
N HIS A 9 12.79 -2.66 -5.13
CA HIS A 9 13.15 -3.83 -4.33
C HIS A 9 11.94 -4.71 -3.96
N LEU A 10 10.76 -4.10 -3.79
CA LEU A 10 9.54 -4.85 -3.51
C LEU A 10 8.94 -5.48 -4.77
N ARG A 11 9.01 -4.77 -5.90
CA ARG A 11 8.60 -5.35 -7.19
C ARG A 11 9.42 -6.59 -7.50
N ASN A 12 10.71 -6.49 -7.28
CA ASN A 12 11.63 -7.58 -7.55
C ASN A 12 11.36 -8.77 -6.64
N LEU A 13 11.11 -8.51 -5.36
CA LEU A 13 10.80 -9.55 -4.38
C LEU A 13 9.49 -10.26 -4.72
N ALA A 14 8.46 -9.54 -5.10
CA ALA A 14 7.16 -10.09 -5.44
C ALA A 14 7.08 -10.57 -6.89
N GLN A 15 8.09 -10.28 -7.72
CA GLN A 15 8.15 -10.62 -9.15
C GLN A 15 6.93 -10.06 -9.90
N VAL A 16 6.64 -8.80 -9.69
CA VAL A 16 5.56 -8.08 -10.35
C VAL A 16 6.08 -6.85 -11.05
N ASP A 17 5.20 -6.23 -11.85
CA ASP A 17 5.48 -4.96 -12.49
C ASP A 17 5.43 -3.82 -11.48
N ARG A 18 5.65 -2.61 -11.95
CA ARG A 18 5.69 -1.41 -11.12
C ARG A 18 4.40 -1.19 -10.33
N GLU A 19 3.27 -1.57 -10.89
CA GLU A 19 1.97 -1.33 -10.30
C GLU A 19 1.19 -2.63 -10.25
N VAL A 20 0.51 -2.85 -9.13
CA VAL A 20 -0.41 -3.98 -8.97
C VAL A 20 -1.81 -3.46 -8.69
N SER A 21 -2.82 -4.26 -9.01
CA SER A 21 -4.22 -3.92 -8.75
C SER A 21 -4.79 -4.88 -7.71
N LEU A 22 -5.46 -4.32 -6.72
CA LEU A 22 -6.01 -5.10 -5.60
C LEU A 22 -7.50 -4.86 -5.45
N VAL A 23 -8.21 -5.88 -5.00
CA VAL A 23 -9.61 -5.75 -4.56
C VAL A 23 -9.59 -5.57 -3.05
N VAL A 24 -10.22 -4.49 -2.59
CA VAL A 24 -10.35 -4.21 -1.16
C VAL A 24 -11.83 -4.17 -0.84
N ASP A 25 -12.27 -5.07 0.04
CA ASP A 25 -13.65 -5.11 0.51
C ASP A 25 -13.82 -4.14 1.69
N GLY A 26 -14.94 -3.42 1.70
CA GLY A 26 -15.22 -2.45 2.76
C GLY A 26 -14.44 -1.15 2.60
N PRO A 27 -14.28 -0.39 3.68
CA PRO A 27 -13.61 0.91 3.62
C PRO A 27 -12.17 0.79 3.14
N VAL A 28 -11.77 1.70 2.24
CA VAL A 28 -10.42 1.71 1.68
C VAL A 28 -9.54 2.59 2.55
N THR A 29 -8.71 1.93 3.34
CA THR A 29 -7.76 2.55 4.26
C THR A 29 -6.37 2.04 3.95
N GLN A 30 -5.34 2.69 4.47
CA GLN A 30 -3.97 2.21 4.36
C GLN A 30 -3.87 0.77 4.88
N ARG A 31 -4.45 0.49 6.05
CA ARG A 31 -4.43 -0.83 6.64
C ARG A 31 -5.07 -1.87 5.72
N ALA A 32 -6.24 -1.57 5.17
CA ALA A 32 -6.96 -2.48 4.29
C ALA A 32 -6.19 -2.77 3.01
N VAL A 33 -5.57 -1.74 2.42
CA VAL A 33 -4.76 -1.89 1.21
C VAL A 33 -3.53 -2.75 1.48
N LEU A 34 -2.83 -2.52 2.59
CA LEU A 34 -1.65 -3.30 2.92
C LEU A 34 -2.02 -4.74 3.31
N ASP A 35 -3.15 -4.95 3.98
CA ASP A 35 -3.66 -6.29 4.26
C ASP A 35 -3.91 -7.06 2.95
N ALA A 36 -4.57 -6.44 1.98
CA ALA A 36 -4.84 -7.05 0.69
C ALA A 36 -3.55 -7.34 -0.08
N LEU A 37 -2.60 -6.42 -0.04
CA LEU A 37 -1.30 -6.58 -0.69
C LEU A 37 -0.54 -7.77 -0.11
N GLU A 38 -0.49 -7.88 1.21
CA GLU A 38 0.22 -8.96 1.89
C GLU A 38 -0.48 -10.31 1.77
N THR A 39 -1.79 -10.30 1.60
CA THR A 39 -2.54 -11.54 1.32
C THR A 39 -2.26 -12.04 -0.09
N THR A 40 -2.22 -11.15 -1.06
CA THR A 40 -1.95 -11.48 -2.45
C THR A 40 -0.48 -11.84 -2.67
N TYR A 41 0.43 -11.12 -1.98
CA TYR A 41 1.87 -11.30 -2.09
C TYR A 41 2.48 -11.55 -0.70
N PRO A 42 2.35 -12.78 -0.17
CA PRO A 42 2.79 -13.09 1.21
C PRO A 42 4.26 -12.82 1.48
N MET A 43 5.10 -12.85 0.43
CA MET A 43 6.54 -12.54 0.57
C MET A 43 6.80 -11.09 0.98
N LEU A 44 5.80 -10.21 0.86
CA LEU A 44 5.93 -8.81 1.26
C LEU A 44 5.66 -8.58 2.75
N ARG A 45 5.19 -9.58 3.47
CA ARG A 45 4.94 -9.46 4.91
C ARG A 45 6.22 -9.07 5.63
N GLY A 46 6.13 -8.04 6.49
CA GLY A 46 7.25 -7.55 7.26
C GLY A 46 8.22 -6.64 6.50
N THR A 47 8.03 -6.46 5.19
CA THR A 47 8.91 -5.60 4.39
C THR A 47 8.46 -4.15 4.37
N ILE A 48 7.16 -3.90 4.44
CA ILE A 48 6.57 -2.56 4.36
C ILE A 48 6.25 -2.05 5.75
N ARG A 49 5.69 -2.93 6.58
CA ARG A 49 5.35 -2.65 7.97
C ARG A 49 5.75 -3.85 8.81
N ASP A 50 6.04 -3.62 10.08
CA ASP A 50 6.33 -4.70 11.00
C ASP A 50 5.12 -5.64 11.06
N HIS A 51 5.33 -6.96 10.89
CA HIS A 51 4.21 -7.88 10.78
C HIS A 51 3.50 -8.13 12.12
N THR A 52 4.13 -7.80 13.24
CA THR A 52 3.54 -7.93 14.57
C THR A 52 2.84 -6.64 14.99
N THR A 53 3.55 -5.50 14.93
CA THR A 53 3.03 -4.20 15.37
C THR A 53 2.26 -3.48 14.28
N GLN A 54 2.50 -3.82 13.02
CA GLN A 54 1.94 -3.19 11.84
C GLN A 54 2.34 -1.71 11.69
N ILE A 55 3.44 -1.33 12.31
CA ILE A 55 4.01 -0.01 12.18
C ILE A 55 4.85 0.05 10.91
N ARG A 56 4.66 1.10 10.11
CA ARG A 56 5.42 1.32 8.88
C ARG A 56 6.92 1.29 9.15
N ARG A 57 7.66 0.64 8.27
CA ARG A 57 9.13 0.62 8.33
C ARG A 57 9.68 2.03 8.14
N PRO A 58 10.75 2.44 8.87
CA PRO A 58 11.23 3.81 8.89
C PRO A 58 11.64 4.39 7.53
N PHE A 59 12.15 3.54 6.62
CA PHE A 59 12.65 4.00 5.34
C PHE A 59 11.63 3.94 4.21
N LEU A 60 10.41 3.47 4.50
CA LEU A 60 9.35 3.43 3.51
C LEU A 60 8.37 4.56 3.75
N ARG A 61 7.86 5.13 2.65
CA ARG A 61 6.89 6.21 2.70
C ARG A 61 5.71 5.89 1.81
N PHE A 62 4.57 6.45 2.18
CA PHE A 62 3.32 6.30 1.45
C PHE A 62 2.90 7.62 0.86
N PHE A 63 2.57 7.61 -0.44
CA PHE A 63 2.12 8.79 -1.17
C PHE A 63 0.86 8.49 -1.96
N ALA A 64 -0.02 9.49 -2.07
CA ALA A 64 -1.13 9.48 -2.99
C ALA A 64 -1.54 10.91 -3.27
N CYS A 65 -1.95 11.21 -4.51
CA CYS A 65 -2.42 12.53 -4.91
C CYS A 65 -1.40 13.64 -4.54
N SER A 66 -0.11 13.35 -4.72
CA SER A 66 1.00 14.26 -4.42
C SER A 66 1.14 14.62 -2.93
N GLN A 67 0.56 13.80 -2.04
CA GLN A 67 0.66 14.00 -0.60
C GLN A 67 1.37 12.85 0.07
N ASP A 68 2.21 13.15 1.07
CA ASP A 68 2.85 12.14 1.91
C ASP A 68 1.84 11.70 2.98
N LEU A 69 1.44 10.44 2.91
CA LEU A 69 0.47 9.86 3.83
C LEU A 69 1.15 9.01 4.91
N SER A 70 2.47 9.03 5.00
CA SER A 70 3.23 8.14 5.90
C SER A 70 2.87 8.32 7.37
N HIS A 71 2.45 9.51 7.78
CA HIS A 71 2.12 9.83 9.16
C HIS A 71 0.62 9.89 9.42
N GLU A 72 -0.20 9.58 8.41
CA GLU A 72 -1.64 9.49 8.60
C GLU A 72 -2.00 8.22 9.35
N SER A 73 -3.14 8.23 10.03
CA SER A 73 -3.64 7.02 10.68
C SER A 73 -3.84 5.91 9.66
N PRO A 74 -3.41 4.68 9.94
CA PRO A 74 -3.68 3.55 9.05
C PRO A 74 -5.16 3.27 8.82
N ASP A 75 -6.02 3.76 9.70
CA ASP A 75 -7.46 3.55 9.63
C ASP A 75 -8.22 4.73 9.05
N ALA A 76 -7.51 5.81 8.67
CA ALA A 76 -8.14 6.94 8.01
C ALA A 76 -8.48 6.58 6.56
N PRO A 77 -9.61 7.09 6.03
CA PRO A 77 -9.95 6.85 4.63
C PRO A 77 -8.89 7.42 3.69
N LEU A 78 -8.55 6.67 2.65
CA LEU A 78 -7.66 7.15 1.61
C LEU A 78 -8.39 8.16 0.70
N PRO A 79 -7.65 9.01 -0.04
CA PRO A 79 -8.26 9.97 -0.96
C PRO A 79 -9.23 9.30 -1.93
N ALA A 80 -10.30 10.01 -2.28
CA ALA A 80 -11.33 9.49 -3.18
C ALA A 80 -10.78 9.03 -4.52
N ALA A 81 -9.76 9.71 -5.05
CA ALA A 81 -9.14 9.32 -6.32
C ALA A 81 -8.45 7.96 -6.23
N VAL A 82 -7.89 7.61 -5.07
CA VAL A 82 -7.32 6.28 -4.84
C VAL A 82 -8.42 5.23 -4.80
N VAL A 83 -9.49 5.52 -4.09
CA VAL A 83 -10.64 4.62 -3.97
C VAL A 83 -11.25 4.35 -5.35
N ALA A 84 -11.32 5.37 -6.19
CA ALA A 84 -11.88 5.25 -7.55
C ALA A 84 -10.92 4.58 -8.54
N GLY A 85 -9.67 4.31 -8.16
CA GLY A 85 -8.68 3.75 -9.06
C GLY A 85 -8.09 4.75 -10.04
N GLU A 86 -8.32 6.04 -9.83
CA GLU A 86 -7.80 7.10 -10.69
C GLU A 86 -6.36 7.45 -10.39
N GLU A 87 -5.98 7.36 -9.12
CA GLU A 87 -4.63 7.62 -8.66
C GLU A 87 -4.11 6.42 -7.86
N PRO A 88 -2.83 6.07 -7.99
CA PRO A 88 -2.28 4.97 -7.23
C PRO A 88 -1.98 5.36 -5.79
N PHE A 89 -1.98 4.35 -4.92
CA PHE A 89 -1.34 4.42 -3.61
C PHE A 89 0.12 3.99 -3.82
N SER A 90 1.05 4.89 -3.59
CA SER A 90 2.46 4.65 -3.91
C SER A 90 3.27 4.35 -2.66
N ILE A 91 4.01 3.25 -2.70
CA ILE A 91 4.99 2.88 -1.68
C ILE A 91 6.37 3.22 -2.22
N VAL A 92 7.08 4.06 -1.50
CA VAL A 92 8.38 4.58 -1.97
C VAL A 92 9.48 4.22 -0.99
#